data_33320094047ee3f988108c146a7216a9
#
_entry.id   33320094047ee3f988108c146a7216a9
#
_cell.length_a   1.000
_cell.length_b   1.000
_cell.length_c   1.000
_cell.angle_alpha   90.00
_cell.angle_beta   90.00
_cell.angle_gamma   90.00
#
_symmetry.space_group_name_H-M   'P 1'
#
loop_
_entity.id
_entity.type
_entity.pdbx_description
1 polymer ?
#
loop_
_entity_poly.entity_id
_entity_poly.type
_entity_poly.pdbx_seq_one_letter_code
_entity_poly.pdbx_strand_id
1 'polypeptide(L)'
;MKFLPVLILAGALAFNLQAAEKPKAAKGKLTSIQGIAEATEAKLNAAGVNNVNDLLEQGATPKGREEIAEKSGISGAQILKFVNYADLFRIKGIAGQTAELLEAAGVNTVAELAQRNAANLAVRLKGENDTRKLTGKVPTEKQVAEWIETAKTLPKKVTY
;
A
#
# COMPACT_ATOMS: atom_id res chain seq x y z
N MET A 1 57.93 -37.56 33.97
CA MET A 1 56.73 -37.64 33.12
C MET A 1 55.96 -36.36 33.34
N LYS A 2 55.99 -35.45 32.35
CA LYS A 2 55.29 -34.15 32.42
C LYS A 2 54.10 -34.22 31.51
N PHE A 3 52.87 -34.20 32.06
CA PHE A 3 51.64 -34.11 31.27
C PHE A 3 51.36 -32.63 30.96
N LEU A 4 51.33 -32.31 29.67
CA LEU A 4 50.81 -31.02 29.19
C LEU A 4 49.28 -31.12 29.05
N PRO A 5 48.52 -30.10 29.52
CA PRO A 5 47.08 -30.03 29.20
C PRO A 5 46.87 -29.45 27.79
N VAL A 6 46.10 -30.15 27.00
CA VAL A 6 45.61 -29.68 25.70
C VAL A 6 44.53 -28.65 25.91
N LEU A 7 44.79 -27.39 25.49
CA LEU A 7 43.83 -26.30 25.49
C LEU A 7 42.89 -26.48 24.29
N ILE A 8 41.66 -26.87 24.56
CA ILE A 8 40.59 -26.87 23.53
C ILE A 8 40.05 -25.47 23.39
N LEU A 9 40.42 -24.81 22.29
CA LEU A 9 39.86 -23.51 21.93
C LEU A 9 38.49 -23.71 21.31
N ALA A 10 37.41 -23.54 22.07
CA ALA A 10 36.03 -23.51 21.56
C ALA A 10 35.81 -22.20 20.86
N GLY A 11 35.89 -22.21 19.52
CA GLY A 11 35.49 -21.11 18.66
C GLY A 11 33.97 -20.93 18.70
N ALA A 12 33.49 -19.93 19.43
CA ALA A 12 32.10 -19.50 19.34
C ALA A 12 31.88 -18.81 18.00
N LEU A 13 31.26 -19.51 17.04
CA LEU A 13 30.68 -18.87 15.87
C LEU A 13 29.50 -18.03 16.34
N ALA A 14 29.71 -16.72 16.47
CA ALA A 14 28.63 -15.77 16.61
C ALA A 14 27.87 -15.73 15.28
N PHE A 15 26.74 -16.41 15.24
CA PHE A 15 25.75 -16.22 14.18
C PHE A 15 25.18 -14.80 14.33
N ASN A 16 25.74 -13.87 13.57
CA ASN A 16 25.20 -12.53 13.45
C ASN A 16 23.90 -12.61 12.66
N LEU A 17 22.78 -12.82 13.36
CA LEU A 17 21.45 -12.74 12.80
C LEU A 17 21.16 -11.27 12.52
N GLN A 18 21.68 -10.77 11.41
CA GLN A 18 21.31 -9.48 10.87
C GLN A 18 19.85 -9.60 10.46
N ALA A 19 18.95 -9.15 11.35
CA ALA A 19 17.55 -8.97 10.98
C ALA A 19 17.55 -8.04 9.77
N ALA A 20 17.11 -8.57 8.62
CA ALA A 20 16.92 -7.77 7.42
C ALA A 20 15.98 -6.62 7.79
N GLU A 21 16.49 -5.39 7.80
CA GLU A 21 15.64 -4.20 7.95
C GLU A 21 14.60 -4.25 6.85
N LYS A 22 13.35 -4.43 7.25
CA LYS A 22 12.21 -4.26 6.34
C LYS A 22 12.33 -2.87 5.71
N PRO A 23 12.18 -2.73 4.38
CA PRO A 23 12.22 -1.44 3.73
C PRO A 23 11.22 -0.53 4.45
N LYS A 24 11.72 0.62 4.91
CA LYS A 24 10.97 1.63 5.66
C LYS A 24 9.95 2.26 4.70
N ALA A 25 8.82 1.58 4.51
CA ALA A 25 7.72 2.09 3.72
C ALA A 25 7.22 3.39 4.36
N ALA A 26 6.91 4.38 3.54
CA ALA A 26 6.42 5.66 3.99
C ALA A 26 5.22 5.47 4.91
N LYS A 27 5.38 5.83 6.20
CA LYS A 27 4.31 5.78 7.21
C LYS A 27 3.34 6.94 6.96
N GLY A 28 2.53 6.85 5.90
CA GLY A 28 1.46 7.81 5.64
C GLY A 28 0.37 7.71 6.72
N LYS A 29 -0.21 8.84 7.10
CA LYS A 29 -1.37 8.87 7.99
C LYS A 29 -2.56 8.19 7.32
N LEU A 30 -3.36 7.42 8.07
CA LEU A 30 -4.59 6.81 7.56
C LEU A 30 -5.58 7.84 7.01
N THR A 31 -5.67 9.00 7.64
CA THR A 31 -6.53 10.12 7.20
C THR A 31 -6.12 10.74 5.86
N SER A 32 -4.97 10.38 5.29
CA SER A 32 -4.64 10.74 3.90
C SER A 32 -5.42 9.94 2.86
N ILE A 33 -6.01 8.81 3.27
CA ILE A 33 -6.91 8.01 2.44
C ILE A 33 -8.30 8.64 2.44
N GLN A 34 -8.82 8.88 1.25
CA GLN A 34 -10.17 9.42 1.09
C GLN A 34 -11.23 8.49 1.72
N GLY A 35 -12.07 9.05 2.58
CA GLY A 35 -13.09 8.32 3.33
C GLY A 35 -12.65 7.84 4.72
N ILE A 36 -11.38 8.01 5.11
CA ILE A 36 -10.93 7.78 6.48
C ILE A 36 -10.90 9.11 7.23
N ALA A 37 -11.93 9.36 8.02
CA ALA A 37 -11.98 10.44 9.01
C ALA A 37 -11.47 9.94 10.37
N GLU A 38 -11.30 10.84 11.35
CA GLU A 38 -10.79 10.52 12.69
C GLU A 38 -11.50 9.35 13.37
N ALA A 39 -12.83 9.26 13.26
CA ALA A 39 -13.59 8.16 13.84
C ALA A 39 -13.27 6.81 13.18
N THR A 40 -13.04 6.80 11.87
CA THR A 40 -12.64 5.60 11.12
C THR A 40 -11.20 5.23 11.43
N GLU A 41 -10.31 6.21 11.52
CA GLU A 41 -8.92 6.03 11.95
C GLU A 41 -8.84 5.41 13.34
N ALA A 42 -9.64 5.89 14.31
CA ALA A 42 -9.69 5.33 15.65
C ALA A 42 -10.11 3.84 15.66
N LYS A 43 -11.07 3.46 14.82
CA LYS A 43 -11.50 2.05 14.67
C LYS A 43 -10.39 1.19 14.06
N LEU A 44 -9.67 1.70 13.06
CA LEU A 44 -8.55 0.99 12.45
C LEU A 44 -7.39 0.84 13.43
N ASN A 45 -7.08 1.89 14.20
CA ASN A 45 -6.05 1.84 15.24
C ASN A 45 -6.38 0.80 16.31
N ALA A 46 -7.64 0.72 16.74
CA ALA A 46 -8.10 -0.30 17.69
C ALA A 46 -7.99 -1.73 17.11
N ALA A 47 -8.07 -1.88 15.79
CA ALA A 47 -7.84 -3.14 15.08
C ALA A 47 -6.34 -3.47 14.84
N GLY A 48 -5.43 -2.59 15.28
CA GLY A 48 -3.97 -2.77 15.09
C GLY A 48 -3.43 -2.22 13.76
N VAL A 49 -4.20 -1.42 13.05
CA VAL A 49 -3.82 -0.76 11.80
C VAL A 49 -3.55 0.70 12.10
N ASN A 50 -2.27 1.13 12.11
CA ASN A 50 -1.88 2.45 12.61
C ASN A 50 -1.42 3.43 11.52
N ASN A 51 -1.19 2.95 10.31
CA ASN A 51 -0.75 3.76 9.17
C ASN A 51 -1.10 3.08 7.84
N VAL A 52 -0.89 3.79 6.74
CA VAL A 52 -1.19 3.29 5.38
C VAL A 52 -0.44 2.00 5.04
N ASN A 53 0.80 1.85 5.51
CA ASN A 53 1.57 0.64 5.24
C ASN A 53 1.01 -0.57 6.01
N ASP A 54 0.65 -0.40 7.29
CA ASP A 54 0.00 -1.45 8.07
C ASP A 54 -1.29 -1.91 7.40
N LEU A 55 -2.09 -0.95 6.91
CA LEU A 55 -3.34 -1.23 6.20
C LEU A 55 -3.09 -2.06 4.93
N LEU A 56 -2.10 -1.70 4.14
CA LEU A 56 -1.75 -2.44 2.93
C LEU A 56 -1.21 -3.84 3.25
N GLU A 57 -0.29 -3.97 4.21
CA GLU A 57 0.33 -5.26 4.53
C GLU A 57 -0.68 -6.23 5.16
N GLN A 58 -1.48 -5.77 6.12
CA GLN A 58 -2.47 -6.60 6.80
C GLN A 58 -3.67 -6.89 5.90
N GLY A 59 -4.11 -5.92 5.09
CA GLY A 59 -5.27 -6.04 4.21
C GLY A 59 -4.97 -6.58 2.79
N ALA A 60 -3.74 -6.96 2.50
CA ALA A 60 -3.35 -7.43 1.17
C ALA A 60 -4.14 -8.65 0.69
N THR A 61 -4.53 -9.54 1.60
CA THR A 61 -5.28 -10.77 1.31
C THR A 61 -6.74 -10.65 1.74
N PRO A 62 -7.67 -11.45 1.15
CA PRO A 62 -9.06 -11.51 1.59
C PRO A 62 -9.20 -11.78 3.09
N LYS A 63 -8.45 -12.75 3.61
CA LYS A 63 -8.45 -13.12 5.04
C LYS A 63 -8.02 -11.94 5.92
N GLY A 64 -6.94 -11.24 5.56
CA GLY A 64 -6.49 -10.07 6.32
C GLY A 64 -7.53 -8.95 6.36
N ARG A 65 -8.24 -8.72 5.26
CA ARG A 65 -9.34 -7.75 5.23
C ARG A 65 -10.53 -8.14 6.10
N GLU A 66 -10.87 -9.44 6.12
CA GLU A 66 -11.90 -9.98 7.01
C GLU A 66 -11.53 -9.78 8.49
N GLU A 67 -10.31 -10.09 8.88
CA GLU A 67 -9.79 -9.86 10.24
C GLU A 67 -9.83 -8.39 10.65
N ILE A 68 -9.47 -7.47 9.74
CA ILE A 68 -9.57 -6.02 10.00
C ILE A 68 -11.03 -5.61 10.15
N ALA A 69 -11.93 -6.11 9.28
CA ALA A 69 -13.35 -5.78 9.32
C ALA A 69 -14.00 -6.24 10.64
N GLU A 70 -13.71 -7.46 11.08
CA GLU A 70 -14.20 -8.00 12.35
C GLU A 70 -13.75 -7.17 13.56
N LYS A 71 -12.46 -6.83 13.62
CA LYS A 71 -11.87 -6.09 14.74
C LYS A 71 -12.28 -4.61 14.78
N SER A 72 -12.44 -3.99 13.61
CA SER A 72 -12.76 -2.57 13.50
C SER A 72 -14.24 -2.25 13.45
N GLY A 73 -15.10 -3.24 13.10
CA GLY A 73 -16.52 -3.02 12.81
C GLY A 73 -16.77 -2.24 11.51
N ILE A 74 -15.76 -2.12 10.64
CA ILE A 74 -15.86 -1.50 9.32
C ILE A 74 -16.19 -2.58 8.31
N SER A 75 -17.09 -2.31 7.34
CA SER A 75 -17.46 -3.31 6.35
C SER A 75 -16.26 -3.76 5.50
N GLY A 76 -16.24 -5.05 5.10
CA GLY A 76 -15.19 -5.60 4.27
C GLY A 76 -15.03 -4.86 2.93
N ALA A 77 -16.13 -4.36 2.37
CA ALA A 77 -16.11 -3.54 1.14
C ALA A 77 -15.36 -2.21 1.35
N GLN A 78 -15.56 -1.55 2.49
CA GLN A 78 -14.83 -0.33 2.83
C GLN A 78 -13.35 -0.61 3.10
N ILE A 79 -13.05 -1.69 3.82
CA ILE A 79 -11.66 -2.10 4.04
C ILE A 79 -10.95 -2.37 2.71
N LEU A 80 -11.57 -3.10 1.79
CA LEU A 80 -11.00 -3.34 0.45
C LEU A 80 -10.72 -2.02 -0.29
N LYS A 81 -11.67 -1.08 -0.25
CA LYS A 81 -11.50 0.24 -0.87
C LYS A 81 -10.28 0.98 -0.28
N PHE A 82 -10.15 1.00 1.04
CA PHE A 82 -9.01 1.65 1.71
C PHE A 82 -7.67 0.97 1.40
N VAL A 83 -7.65 -0.36 1.33
CA VAL A 83 -6.47 -1.15 0.94
C VAL A 83 -6.06 -0.85 -0.51
N ASN A 84 -7.02 -0.74 -1.41
CA ASN A 84 -6.78 -0.37 -2.81
C ASN A 84 -6.12 1.03 -2.90
N TYR A 85 -6.60 2.01 -2.14
CA TYR A 85 -5.98 3.33 -2.09
C TYR A 85 -4.56 3.28 -1.51
N ALA A 86 -4.36 2.48 -0.45
CA ALA A 86 -3.04 2.27 0.13
C ALA A 86 -2.06 1.63 -0.86
N ASP A 87 -2.53 0.73 -1.73
CA ASP A 87 -1.71 0.15 -2.80
C ASP A 87 -1.32 1.19 -3.85
N LEU A 88 -2.26 2.02 -4.31
CA LEU A 88 -1.99 3.10 -5.26
C LEU A 88 -1.02 4.16 -4.70
N PHE A 89 -1.04 4.41 -3.39
CA PHE A 89 -0.12 5.36 -2.73
C PHE A 89 1.35 4.92 -2.77
N ARG A 90 1.66 3.70 -3.17
CA ARG A 90 3.03 3.24 -3.44
C ARG A 90 3.67 3.97 -4.62
N ILE A 91 2.86 4.61 -5.46
CA ILE A 91 3.33 5.38 -6.61
C ILE A 91 3.40 6.85 -6.21
N LYS A 92 4.59 7.43 -6.30
CA LYS A 92 4.80 8.85 -6.02
C LYS A 92 3.92 9.73 -6.92
N GLY A 93 3.21 10.67 -6.30
CA GLY A 93 2.30 11.60 -6.98
C GLY A 93 0.84 11.15 -6.99
N ILE A 94 0.55 9.91 -6.56
CA ILE A 94 -0.82 9.46 -6.31
C ILE A 94 -1.14 9.67 -4.83
N ALA A 95 -2.12 10.54 -4.55
CA ALA A 95 -2.64 10.83 -3.22
C ALA A 95 -4.17 10.69 -3.21
N GLY A 96 -4.84 11.03 -2.09
CA GLY A 96 -6.24 10.72 -1.86
C GLY A 96 -7.19 11.02 -3.03
N GLN A 97 -7.24 12.27 -3.50
CA GLN A 97 -8.10 12.66 -4.61
C GLN A 97 -7.74 11.99 -5.94
N THR A 98 -6.45 11.76 -6.18
CA THR A 98 -5.98 11.09 -7.40
C THR A 98 -6.31 9.60 -7.37
N ALA A 99 -6.18 8.95 -6.21
CA ALA A 99 -6.57 7.54 -6.05
C ALA A 99 -8.09 7.36 -6.24
N GLU A 100 -8.89 8.29 -5.71
CA GLU A 100 -10.35 8.31 -5.92
C GLU A 100 -10.72 8.50 -7.40
N LEU A 101 -10.01 9.37 -8.10
CA LEU A 101 -10.20 9.57 -9.54
C LEU A 101 -9.80 8.33 -10.36
N LEU A 102 -8.71 7.64 -9.97
CA LEU A 102 -8.30 6.39 -10.59
C LEU A 102 -9.35 5.28 -10.37
N GLU A 103 -9.89 5.16 -9.15
CA GLU A 103 -10.99 4.25 -8.84
C GLU A 103 -12.21 4.53 -9.73
N ALA A 104 -12.61 5.80 -9.84
CA ALA A 104 -13.72 6.21 -10.71
C ALA A 104 -13.49 5.83 -12.18
N ALA A 105 -12.24 5.86 -12.63
CA ALA A 105 -11.83 5.42 -13.96
C ALA A 105 -11.63 3.90 -14.08
N GLY A 106 -11.92 3.12 -13.02
CA GLY A 106 -11.83 1.66 -13.01
C GLY A 106 -10.43 1.11 -12.78
N VAL A 107 -9.58 1.86 -12.07
CA VAL A 107 -8.22 1.45 -11.67
C VAL A 107 -8.14 1.42 -10.15
N ASN A 108 -8.06 0.22 -9.56
CA ASN A 108 -8.10 0.03 -8.12
C ASN A 108 -6.73 -0.26 -7.49
N THR A 109 -5.82 -0.88 -8.24
CA THR A 109 -4.52 -1.33 -7.72
C THR A 109 -3.38 -0.95 -8.64
N VAL A 110 -2.15 -1.02 -8.10
CA VAL A 110 -0.91 -0.86 -8.88
C VAL A 110 -0.84 -1.88 -10.02
N ALA A 111 -1.24 -3.13 -9.78
CA ALA A 111 -1.25 -4.17 -10.80
C ALA A 111 -2.23 -3.86 -11.96
N GLU A 112 -3.39 -3.28 -11.65
CA GLU A 112 -4.35 -2.84 -12.67
C GLU A 112 -3.84 -1.63 -13.43
N LEU A 113 -3.21 -0.67 -12.75
CA LEU A 113 -2.60 0.50 -13.39
C LEU A 113 -1.51 0.10 -14.39
N ALA A 114 -0.67 -0.88 -14.04
CA ALA A 114 0.39 -1.40 -14.90
C ALA A 114 -0.11 -1.93 -16.26
N GLN A 115 -1.38 -2.32 -16.35
CA GLN A 115 -2.01 -2.85 -17.56
C GLN A 115 -2.70 -1.79 -18.43
N ARG A 116 -2.67 -0.52 -18.03
CA ARG A 116 -3.39 0.55 -18.73
C ARG A 116 -2.56 1.16 -19.85
N ASN A 117 -3.26 1.70 -20.84
CA ASN A 117 -2.68 2.60 -21.84
C ASN A 117 -2.78 4.03 -21.34
N ALA A 118 -1.69 4.79 -21.40
CA ALA A 118 -1.59 6.14 -20.80
C ALA A 118 -2.56 7.14 -21.44
N ALA A 119 -2.63 7.18 -22.76
CA ALA A 119 -3.51 8.10 -23.49
C ALA A 119 -5.00 7.82 -23.18
N ASN A 120 -5.40 6.54 -23.26
CA ASN A 120 -6.77 6.14 -22.96
C ASN A 120 -7.16 6.42 -21.50
N LEU A 121 -6.26 6.14 -20.57
CA LEU A 121 -6.50 6.40 -19.15
C LEU A 121 -6.60 7.90 -18.88
N ALA A 122 -5.72 8.73 -19.46
CA ALA A 122 -5.77 10.19 -19.30
C ALA A 122 -7.10 10.78 -19.78
N VAL A 123 -7.60 10.34 -20.92
CA VAL A 123 -8.92 10.74 -21.45
C VAL A 123 -10.02 10.34 -20.47
N ARG A 124 -9.98 9.11 -19.95
CA ARG A 124 -10.99 8.61 -19.02
C ARG A 124 -10.97 9.37 -17.68
N LEU A 125 -9.77 9.63 -17.12
CA LEU A 125 -9.61 10.43 -15.90
C LEU A 125 -10.19 11.83 -16.08
N LYS A 126 -9.95 12.47 -17.23
CA LYS A 126 -10.54 13.77 -17.53
C LYS A 126 -12.08 13.70 -17.57
N GLY A 127 -12.65 12.73 -18.27
CA GLY A 127 -14.11 12.54 -18.36
C GLY A 127 -14.76 12.29 -16.99
N GLU A 128 -14.17 11.41 -16.18
CA GLU A 128 -14.66 11.17 -14.81
C GLU A 128 -14.58 12.42 -13.94
N ASN A 129 -13.49 13.19 -14.05
CA ASN A 129 -13.37 14.43 -13.27
C ASN A 129 -14.29 15.53 -13.77
N ASP A 130 -14.55 15.63 -15.08
CA ASP A 130 -15.50 16.60 -15.64
C ASP A 130 -16.92 16.38 -15.07
N THR A 131 -17.27 15.11 -14.83
CA THR A 131 -18.57 14.70 -14.27
C THR A 131 -18.63 14.82 -12.75
N ARG A 132 -17.60 14.32 -12.05
CA ARG A 132 -17.63 14.12 -10.58
C ARG A 132 -16.92 15.21 -9.78
N LYS A 133 -16.05 15.99 -10.42
CA LYS A 133 -15.26 17.05 -9.78
C LYS A 133 -14.42 16.59 -8.57
N LEU A 134 -13.80 15.41 -8.71
CA LEU A 134 -13.04 14.76 -7.62
C LEU A 134 -11.72 15.45 -7.29
N THR A 135 -11.10 16.11 -8.27
CA THR A 135 -9.83 16.82 -8.06
C THR A 135 -9.82 18.17 -8.80
N GLY A 136 -9.13 19.14 -8.20
CA GLY A 136 -8.86 20.43 -8.86
C GLY A 136 -7.78 20.36 -9.95
N LYS A 137 -6.98 19.28 -9.97
CA LYS A 137 -5.89 19.10 -10.93
C LYS A 137 -5.94 17.70 -11.54
N VAL A 138 -6.45 17.62 -12.76
CA VAL A 138 -6.46 16.37 -13.52
C VAL A 138 -5.04 16.00 -13.96
N PRO A 139 -4.61 14.75 -13.78
CA PRO A 139 -3.29 14.29 -14.25
C PRO A 139 -3.15 14.41 -15.76
N THR A 140 -1.98 14.83 -16.22
CA THR A 140 -1.63 14.85 -17.64
C THR A 140 -1.32 13.44 -18.15
N GLU A 141 -1.42 13.20 -19.46
CA GLU A 141 -1.03 11.93 -20.07
C GLU A 141 0.41 11.54 -19.72
N LYS A 142 1.35 12.51 -19.68
CA LYS A 142 2.73 12.28 -19.28
C LYS A 142 2.84 11.76 -17.86
N GLN A 143 2.12 12.36 -16.91
CA GLN A 143 2.10 11.89 -15.51
C GLN A 143 1.51 10.50 -15.41
N VAL A 144 0.44 10.21 -16.14
CA VAL A 144 -0.18 8.88 -16.18
C VAL A 144 0.79 7.84 -16.75
N ALA A 145 1.54 8.18 -17.80
CA ALA A 145 2.57 7.30 -18.37
C ALA A 145 3.69 7.00 -17.36
N GLU A 146 4.18 8.00 -16.64
CA GLU A 146 5.19 7.83 -15.58
C GLU A 146 4.68 6.90 -14.44
N TRP A 147 3.43 7.02 -14.05
CA TRP A 147 2.81 6.15 -13.06
C TRP A 147 2.69 4.70 -13.56
N ILE A 148 2.29 4.50 -14.82
CA ILE A 148 2.20 3.18 -15.42
C ILE A 148 3.58 2.51 -15.48
N GLU A 149 4.62 3.23 -15.90
CA GLU A 149 5.98 2.67 -15.92
C GLU A 149 6.46 2.32 -14.49
N THR A 150 6.19 3.17 -13.49
CA THR A 150 6.47 2.85 -12.09
C THR A 150 5.68 1.62 -11.64
N ALA A 151 4.40 1.54 -11.99
CA ALA A 151 3.53 0.41 -11.61
C ALA A 151 4.05 -0.93 -12.14
N LYS A 152 4.62 -0.95 -13.35
CA LYS A 152 5.23 -2.15 -13.95
C LYS A 152 6.43 -2.68 -13.16
N THR A 153 7.13 -1.83 -12.41
CA THR A 153 8.28 -2.21 -11.59
C THR A 153 7.92 -2.71 -10.20
N LEU A 154 6.70 -2.45 -9.74
CA LEU A 154 6.26 -2.77 -8.39
C LEU A 154 5.61 -4.16 -8.33
N PRO A 155 5.91 -4.98 -7.31
CA PRO A 155 5.27 -6.28 -7.15
C PRO A 155 3.78 -6.11 -6.82
N LYS A 156 2.95 -7.03 -7.33
CA LYS A 156 1.54 -7.12 -6.94
C LYS A 156 1.44 -7.37 -5.43
N LYS A 157 0.61 -6.61 -4.74
CA LYS A 157 0.35 -6.73 -3.30
C LYS A 157 -1.07 -7.24 -3.01
N VAL A 158 -2.08 -6.60 -3.56
CA VAL A 158 -3.48 -6.91 -3.26
C VAL A 158 -3.95 -8.13 -4.05
N THR A 159 -4.60 -9.07 -3.35
CA THR A 159 -5.26 -10.25 -3.92
C THR A 159 -6.76 -10.22 -3.59
N TYR A 160 -7.56 -10.83 -4.47
CA TYR A 160 -9.02 -10.89 -4.36
C TYR A 160 -9.48 -12.30 -4.06
#